data_483318c0288f33f896a1631a0dabb4f3
#
_entry.id   483318c0288f33f896a1631a0dabb4f3
#
_cell.length_a   1.000
_cell.length_b   1.000
_cell.length_c   1.000
_cell.angle_alpha   90.00
_cell.angle_beta   90.00
_cell.angle_gamma   90.00
#
_symmetry.space_group_name_H-M   'P 1'
#
loop_
_entity.id
_entity.type
_entity.pdbx_description
1 polymer ?
#
loop_
_entity_poly.entity_id
_entity_poly.type
_entity_poly.pdbx_seq_one_letter_code
_entity_poly.pdbx_strand_id
1 'polypeptide(L)'
;MLKFVNMNTPQNVGAVSLKDSILELEGWTDAVYQQNFMDFLEQQPYIIGTLMEADEGMDDGTHSWMLKSVLLLKWSFQKMGWRLTMLSNEKWQGVIEEKLETYESHQEENGLEISALIKLSSSPNTLSELFLYVVENNAAIEEAKGNVLFLLDCAIEAMEMAVLQDKTESNT
;
A
#
# COMPACT_ATOMS: atom_id res chain seq x y z
N MET A 1 17.34 21.12 -20.51
CA MET A 1 15.88 20.98 -20.50
C MET A 1 15.46 20.25 -19.24
N LEU A 2 14.77 20.95 -18.40
CA LEU A 2 14.31 20.39 -17.12
C LEU A 2 13.20 19.37 -17.39
N LYS A 3 13.47 18.12 -17.03
CA LYS A 3 12.46 17.06 -17.11
C LYS A 3 11.56 17.18 -15.90
N PHE A 4 10.53 18.02 -15.98
CA PHE A 4 9.54 18.15 -14.94
C PHE A 4 8.63 16.93 -14.81
N VAL A 5 8.73 16.01 -15.75
CA VAL A 5 7.79 14.90 -15.92
C VAL A 5 7.87 13.86 -14.78
N ASN A 6 9.00 13.76 -14.11
CA ASN A 6 9.21 12.68 -13.14
C ASN A 6 9.16 13.10 -11.67
N MET A 7 8.97 14.39 -11.39
CA MET A 7 8.98 14.87 -10.00
C MET A 7 7.68 14.59 -9.24
N ASN A 8 6.65 14.14 -9.93
CA ASN A 8 5.30 13.96 -9.36
C ASN A 8 4.66 12.60 -9.69
N THR A 9 5.43 11.62 -10.16
CA THR A 9 4.87 10.29 -10.41
C THR A 9 4.94 9.44 -9.15
N PRO A 10 3.87 8.67 -8.82
CA PRO A 10 3.85 7.76 -7.67
C PRO A 10 5.03 6.80 -7.61
N GLN A 11 5.61 6.48 -8.75
CA GLN A 11 6.77 5.58 -8.87
C GLN A 11 8.01 6.03 -8.09
N ASN A 12 8.03 7.31 -7.66
CA ASN A 12 9.16 7.88 -6.92
C ASN A 12 8.92 7.96 -5.40
N VAL A 13 7.88 7.32 -4.89
CA VAL A 13 7.76 7.06 -3.45
C VAL A 13 8.79 5.99 -3.13
N GLY A 14 10.03 6.39 -3.13
CA GLY A 14 11.12 5.47 -2.94
C GLY A 14 11.54 5.35 -1.48
N ALA A 15 12.60 4.60 -1.29
CA ALA A 15 13.26 4.29 -0.04
C ALA A 15 13.42 5.48 0.91
N VAL A 16 13.70 6.66 0.39
CA VAL A 16 13.97 7.86 1.20
C VAL A 16 12.72 8.33 1.93
N SER A 17 11.59 8.43 1.24
CA SER A 17 10.33 8.87 1.84
C SER A 17 9.78 7.88 2.86
N LEU A 18 9.83 6.58 2.56
CA LEU A 18 9.38 5.53 3.48
C LEU A 18 10.25 5.49 4.73
N LYS A 19 11.56 5.60 4.58
CA LYS A 19 12.49 5.56 5.70
C LYS A 19 12.24 6.70 6.70
N ASP A 20 12.07 7.92 6.22
CA ASP A 20 11.76 9.07 7.06
C ASP A 20 10.38 8.90 7.74
N SER A 21 9.42 8.38 7.02
CA SER A 21 8.08 8.12 7.55
C SER A 21 8.07 7.04 8.62
N ILE A 22 8.90 6.00 8.48
CA ILE A 22 9.06 4.96 9.51
C ILE A 22 9.52 5.60 10.83
N LEU A 23 10.53 6.45 10.77
CA LEU A 23 11.05 7.12 11.97
C LEU A 23 10.00 7.99 12.65
N GLU A 24 9.19 8.68 11.88
CA GLU A 24 8.08 9.48 12.42
C GLU A 24 7.00 8.62 13.06
N LEU A 25 6.55 7.57 12.38
CA LEU A 25 5.53 6.67 12.91
C LEU A 25 5.97 6.00 14.21
N GLU A 26 7.22 5.59 14.31
CA GLU A 26 7.78 4.98 15.52
C GLU A 26 7.74 5.94 16.70
N GLY A 27 7.78 7.25 16.45
CA GLY A 27 7.67 8.27 17.49
C GLY A 27 6.25 8.66 17.86
N TRP A 28 5.24 8.13 17.18
CA TRP A 28 3.85 8.49 17.48
C TRP A 28 3.34 7.79 18.75
N THR A 29 2.52 8.52 19.51
CA THR A 29 1.73 7.92 20.59
C THR A 29 0.58 7.11 19.99
N ASP A 30 0.00 6.22 20.78
CA ASP A 30 -1.18 5.44 20.37
C ASP A 30 -2.33 6.36 19.93
N ALA A 31 -2.54 7.47 20.62
CA ALA A 31 -3.58 8.43 20.28
C ALA A 31 -3.34 9.08 18.91
N VAL A 32 -2.11 9.46 18.61
CA VAL A 32 -1.73 10.03 17.31
C VAL A 32 -1.91 9.00 16.20
N TYR A 33 -1.46 7.77 16.43
CA TYR A 33 -1.64 6.67 15.50
C TYR A 33 -3.11 6.44 15.17
N GLN A 34 -3.95 6.29 16.20
CA GLN A 34 -5.38 6.06 16.03
C GLN A 34 -6.06 7.19 15.26
N GLN A 35 -5.73 8.44 15.57
CA GLN A 35 -6.31 9.58 14.87
C GLN A 35 -5.95 9.57 13.39
N ASN A 36 -4.69 9.33 13.06
CA ASN A 36 -4.25 9.25 11.67
C ASN A 36 -4.87 8.08 10.92
N PHE A 37 -5.05 6.96 11.60
CA PHE A 37 -5.71 5.79 11.01
C PHE A 37 -7.20 6.07 10.74
N MET A 38 -7.89 6.71 11.66
CA MET A 38 -9.30 7.06 11.48
C MET A 38 -9.48 8.09 10.35
N ASP A 39 -8.59 9.06 10.26
CA ASP A 39 -8.59 10.03 9.15
C ASP A 39 -8.40 9.31 7.80
N PHE A 40 -7.52 8.31 7.77
CA PHE A 40 -7.30 7.51 6.57
C PHE A 40 -8.53 6.68 6.19
N LEU A 41 -9.19 6.08 7.18
CA LEU A 41 -10.45 5.34 6.97
C LEU A 41 -11.54 6.26 6.38
N GLU A 42 -11.65 7.48 6.88
CA GLU A 42 -12.61 8.46 6.35
C GLU A 42 -12.28 8.89 4.92
N GLN A 43 -10.99 9.02 4.60
CA GLN A 43 -10.54 9.42 3.26
C GLN A 43 -10.63 8.29 2.24
N GLN A 44 -10.39 7.05 2.66
CA GLN A 44 -10.37 5.86 1.79
C GLN A 44 -11.17 4.72 2.40
N PRO A 45 -12.49 4.89 2.56
CA PRO A 45 -13.31 3.91 3.28
C PRO A 45 -13.33 2.52 2.62
N TYR A 46 -13.26 2.47 1.29
CA TYR A 46 -13.31 1.20 0.58
C TYR A 46 -12.01 0.42 0.70
N ILE A 47 -10.88 1.10 0.55
CA ILE A 47 -9.56 0.46 0.70
C ILE A 47 -9.36 0.01 2.14
N ILE A 48 -9.47 0.92 3.09
CA ILE A 48 -9.17 0.64 4.49
C ILE A 48 -10.21 -0.30 5.10
N GLY A 49 -11.48 -0.14 4.75
CA GLY A 49 -12.54 -1.04 5.19
C GLY A 49 -12.27 -2.49 4.78
N THR A 50 -11.87 -2.71 3.53
CA THR A 50 -11.48 -4.04 3.05
C THR A 50 -10.28 -4.59 3.81
N LEU A 51 -9.24 -3.78 3.99
CA LEU A 51 -8.03 -4.22 4.70
C LEU A 51 -8.28 -4.53 6.17
N MET A 52 -9.16 -3.80 6.82
CA MET A 52 -9.54 -4.09 8.21
C MET A 52 -10.25 -5.42 8.37
N GLU A 53 -11.03 -5.82 7.37
CA GLU A 53 -11.76 -7.09 7.37
C GLU A 53 -10.94 -8.27 6.84
N ALA A 54 -9.79 -8.00 6.21
CA ALA A 54 -8.96 -9.00 5.55
C ALA A 54 -7.98 -9.69 6.50
N ASP A 55 -8.49 -10.19 7.62
CA ASP A 55 -7.68 -10.87 8.63
C ASP A 55 -7.66 -12.40 8.49
N GLU A 56 -8.38 -12.94 7.50
CA GLU A 56 -8.44 -14.38 7.26
C GLU A 56 -7.06 -14.95 6.92
N GLY A 57 -6.64 -15.95 7.69
CA GLY A 57 -5.33 -16.56 7.52
C GLY A 57 -4.17 -15.77 8.12
N MET A 58 -4.45 -14.68 8.84
CA MET A 58 -3.45 -13.86 9.51
C MET A 58 -3.68 -13.86 11.02
N ASP A 59 -2.60 -13.83 11.79
CA ASP A 59 -2.71 -13.52 13.21
C ASP A 59 -2.89 -12.00 13.42
N ASP A 60 -3.26 -11.59 14.62
CA ASP A 60 -3.50 -10.19 14.95
C ASP A 60 -2.26 -9.31 14.73
N GLY A 61 -1.09 -9.87 15.01
CA GLY A 61 0.18 -9.17 14.81
C GLY A 61 0.45 -8.89 13.34
N THR A 62 0.31 -9.88 12.48
CA THR A 62 0.49 -9.75 11.03
C THR A 62 -0.48 -8.71 10.46
N HIS A 63 -1.75 -8.82 10.83
CA HIS A 63 -2.80 -7.91 10.38
C HIS A 63 -2.50 -6.46 10.81
N SER A 64 -2.12 -6.27 12.07
CA SER A 64 -1.75 -4.96 12.62
C SER A 64 -0.57 -4.33 11.88
N TRP A 65 0.48 -5.09 11.61
CA TRP A 65 1.65 -4.60 10.89
C TRP A 65 1.34 -4.28 9.42
N MET A 66 0.47 -5.06 8.80
CA MET A 66 -0.01 -4.77 7.46
C MET A 66 -0.74 -3.42 7.41
N LEU A 67 -1.66 -3.16 8.35
CA LEU A 67 -2.37 -1.89 8.43
C LEU A 67 -1.41 -0.71 8.70
N LYS A 68 -0.42 -0.91 9.56
CA LYS A 68 0.63 0.08 9.81
C LYS A 68 1.41 0.42 8.55
N SER A 69 1.74 -0.59 7.75
CA SER A 69 2.50 -0.36 6.53
C SER A 69 1.71 0.44 5.48
N VAL A 70 0.41 0.23 5.39
CA VAL A 70 -0.46 1.01 4.50
C VAL A 70 -0.58 2.46 4.99
N LEU A 71 -0.67 2.67 6.30
CA LEU A 71 -0.65 4.02 6.88
C LEU A 71 0.70 4.72 6.63
N LEU A 72 1.79 3.98 6.71
CA LEU A 72 3.13 4.46 6.37
C LEU A 72 3.19 4.95 4.92
N LEU A 73 2.60 4.21 4.00
CA LEU A 73 2.51 4.59 2.60
C LEU A 73 1.73 5.90 2.43
N LYS A 74 0.56 6.00 3.06
CA LYS A 74 -0.27 7.22 3.04
C LYS A 74 0.51 8.43 3.55
N TRP A 75 1.22 8.25 4.68
CA TRP A 75 2.03 9.31 5.28
C TRP A 75 3.15 9.76 4.35
N SER A 76 3.80 8.81 3.67
CA SER A 76 4.85 9.10 2.69
C SER A 76 4.33 9.91 1.51
N PHE A 77 3.13 9.59 1.02
CA PHE A 77 2.48 10.35 -0.04
C PHE A 77 2.20 11.80 0.41
N GLN A 78 1.71 11.97 1.62
CA GLN A 78 1.45 13.32 2.18
C GLN A 78 2.73 14.15 2.30
N LYS A 79 3.83 13.52 2.73
CA LYS A 79 5.14 14.20 2.84
C LYS A 79 5.67 14.66 1.48
N MET A 80 5.33 13.95 0.42
CA MET A 80 5.67 14.34 -0.95
C MET A 80 4.73 15.41 -1.52
N GLY A 81 3.75 15.84 -0.76
CA GLY A 81 2.77 16.82 -1.21
C GLY A 81 1.69 16.24 -2.12
N TRP A 82 1.56 14.92 -2.20
CA TRP A 82 0.54 14.28 -3.01
C TRP A 82 -0.77 14.23 -2.25
N ARG A 83 -1.83 14.62 -2.93
CA ARG A 83 -3.19 14.55 -2.40
C ARG A 83 -3.86 13.27 -2.88
N LEU A 84 -4.60 12.65 -1.95
CA LEU A 84 -5.39 11.46 -2.24
C LEU A 84 -6.85 11.85 -2.26
N THR A 85 -7.53 11.65 -3.39
CA THR A 85 -8.99 11.73 -3.46
C THR A 85 -9.58 10.36 -3.16
N MET A 86 -10.82 10.34 -2.69
CA MET A 86 -11.49 9.06 -2.40
C MET A 86 -11.59 8.23 -3.68
N LEU A 87 -11.00 7.02 -3.64
CA LEU A 87 -11.14 6.07 -4.72
C LEU A 87 -12.52 5.41 -4.61
N SER A 88 -13.25 5.31 -5.72
CA SER A 88 -14.57 4.67 -5.74
C SER A 88 -14.45 3.17 -5.45
N ASN A 89 -15.53 2.59 -4.92
CA ASN A 89 -15.58 1.15 -4.68
C ASN A 89 -15.41 0.36 -5.99
N GLU A 90 -15.98 0.85 -7.07
CA GLU A 90 -15.85 0.22 -8.39
C GLU A 90 -14.38 0.10 -8.82
N LYS A 91 -13.61 1.19 -8.70
CA LYS A 91 -12.18 1.19 -9.03
C LYS A 91 -11.38 0.31 -8.09
N TRP A 92 -11.71 0.34 -6.80
CA TRP A 92 -11.05 -0.51 -5.81
C TRP A 92 -11.28 -2.00 -6.11
N GLN A 93 -12.52 -2.39 -6.37
CA GLN A 93 -12.84 -3.77 -6.75
C GLN A 93 -12.14 -4.19 -8.04
N GLY A 94 -12.02 -3.28 -9.01
CA GLY A 94 -11.28 -3.51 -10.25
C GLY A 94 -9.81 -3.81 -10.01
N VAL A 95 -9.17 -3.10 -9.07
CA VAL A 95 -7.77 -3.37 -8.68
C VAL A 95 -7.64 -4.78 -8.08
N ILE A 96 -8.53 -5.13 -7.15
CA ILE A 96 -8.52 -6.44 -6.50
C ILE A 96 -8.67 -7.57 -7.54
N GLU A 97 -9.64 -7.46 -8.43
CA GLU A 97 -9.92 -8.47 -9.44
C GLU A 97 -8.74 -8.67 -10.40
N GLU A 98 -8.16 -7.58 -10.88
CA GLU A 98 -7.01 -7.61 -11.76
C GLU A 98 -5.78 -8.24 -11.09
N LYS A 99 -5.50 -7.86 -9.86
CA LYS A 99 -4.38 -8.42 -9.08
C LYS A 99 -4.61 -9.88 -8.74
N LEU A 100 -5.83 -10.25 -8.39
CA LEU A 100 -6.17 -11.64 -8.09
C LEU A 100 -5.93 -12.53 -9.29
N GLU A 101 -6.37 -12.13 -10.46
CA GLU A 101 -6.15 -12.85 -11.72
C GLU A 101 -4.65 -13.03 -12.00
N THR A 102 -3.87 -11.98 -11.83
CA THR A 102 -2.43 -12.00 -12.04
C THR A 102 -1.74 -12.99 -11.07
N TYR A 103 -2.08 -12.93 -9.79
CA TYR A 103 -1.47 -13.78 -8.77
C TYR A 103 -1.87 -15.25 -8.95
N GLU A 104 -3.12 -15.54 -9.23
CA GLU A 104 -3.59 -16.90 -9.48
C GLU A 104 -2.91 -17.52 -10.70
N SER A 105 -2.83 -16.77 -11.79
CA SER A 105 -2.18 -17.20 -13.02
C SER A 105 -0.71 -17.52 -12.77
N HIS A 106 -0.01 -16.66 -12.05
CA HIS A 106 1.41 -16.86 -11.73
C HIS A 106 1.64 -18.06 -10.81
N GLN A 107 0.77 -18.26 -9.83
CA GLN A 107 0.84 -19.38 -8.89
C GLN A 107 0.65 -20.74 -9.59
N GLU A 108 -0.27 -20.81 -10.56
CA GLU A 108 -0.51 -22.03 -11.33
C GLU A 108 0.71 -22.46 -12.14
N GLU A 109 1.44 -21.49 -12.69
CA GLU A 109 2.62 -21.78 -13.52
C GLU A 109 3.87 -22.11 -12.73
N ASN A 110 4.15 -21.38 -11.64
CA ASN A 110 5.47 -21.36 -10.99
C ASN A 110 5.43 -21.59 -9.48
N GLY A 111 4.26 -21.80 -8.89
CA GLY A 111 4.11 -21.74 -7.44
C GLY A 111 4.22 -20.31 -6.93
N LEU A 112 4.10 -20.09 -5.63
CA LEU A 112 4.13 -18.75 -5.04
C LEU A 112 5.58 -18.32 -4.81
N GLU A 113 6.11 -17.50 -5.71
CA GLU A 113 7.43 -16.89 -5.59
C GLU A 113 7.29 -15.40 -5.29
N ILE A 114 7.62 -15.00 -4.05
CA ILE A 114 7.48 -13.62 -3.57
C ILE A 114 8.25 -12.63 -4.45
N SER A 115 9.51 -12.94 -4.76
CA SER A 115 10.36 -12.04 -5.57
C SER A 115 9.81 -11.83 -6.99
N ALA A 116 9.22 -12.85 -7.58
CA ALA A 116 8.62 -12.76 -8.91
C ALA A 116 7.35 -11.90 -8.89
N LEU A 117 6.51 -12.07 -7.85
CA LEU A 117 5.30 -11.28 -7.68
C LEU A 117 5.61 -9.79 -7.45
N ILE A 118 6.65 -9.50 -6.68
CA ILE A 118 7.10 -8.11 -6.47
C ILE A 118 7.48 -7.45 -7.80
N LYS A 119 8.16 -8.15 -8.67
CA LYS A 119 8.56 -7.63 -9.99
C LYS A 119 7.38 -7.30 -10.89
N LEU A 120 6.24 -7.94 -10.70
CA LEU A 120 5.02 -7.69 -11.47
C LEU A 120 4.26 -6.45 -11.01
N SER A 121 4.59 -5.90 -9.84
CA SER A 121 3.94 -4.69 -9.31
C SER A 121 4.23 -3.46 -10.16
N SER A 122 3.31 -2.51 -10.18
CA SER A 122 3.52 -1.19 -10.78
C SER A 122 4.60 -0.39 -10.04
N SER A 123 4.84 -0.70 -8.76
CA SER A 123 5.84 -0.05 -7.93
C SER A 123 6.62 -1.07 -7.11
N PRO A 124 7.50 -1.85 -7.78
CA PRO A 124 8.20 -2.96 -7.11
C PRO A 124 9.02 -2.55 -5.89
N ASN A 125 9.68 -1.40 -5.95
CA ASN A 125 10.52 -0.93 -4.85
C ASN A 125 9.68 -0.57 -3.62
N THR A 126 8.57 0.13 -3.82
CA THR A 126 7.62 0.47 -2.75
C THR A 126 7.03 -0.78 -2.12
N LEU A 127 6.58 -1.72 -2.94
CA LEU A 127 6.03 -2.98 -2.46
C LEU A 127 7.05 -3.77 -1.67
N SER A 128 8.28 -3.88 -2.17
CA SER A 128 9.37 -4.57 -1.49
C SER A 128 9.64 -3.98 -0.11
N GLU A 129 9.72 -2.66 -0.01
CA GLU A 129 10.00 -1.99 1.26
C GLU A 129 8.88 -2.13 2.28
N LEU A 130 7.63 -1.98 1.85
CA LEU A 130 6.48 -2.19 2.73
C LEU A 130 6.39 -3.64 3.21
N PHE A 131 6.61 -4.58 2.30
CA PHE A 131 6.60 -6.00 2.64
C PHE A 131 7.71 -6.34 3.64
N LEU A 132 8.92 -5.84 3.43
CA LEU A 132 10.03 -6.03 4.36
C LEU A 132 9.74 -5.40 5.72
N TYR A 133 9.11 -4.24 5.75
CA TYR A 133 8.71 -3.59 7.00
C TYR A 133 7.80 -4.49 7.84
N VAL A 134 6.84 -5.16 7.21
CA VAL A 134 5.97 -6.13 7.91
C VAL A 134 6.78 -7.35 8.36
N VAL A 135 7.59 -7.93 7.48
CA VAL A 135 8.38 -9.14 7.77
C VAL A 135 9.38 -8.89 8.91
N GLU A 136 10.09 -7.78 8.89
CA GLU A 136 11.11 -7.46 9.91
C GLU A 136 10.51 -7.23 11.29
N ASN A 137 9.26 -6.79 11.36
CA ASN A 137 8.59 -6.49 12.63
C ASN A 137 7.68 -7.60 13.12
N ASN A 138 7.44 -8.64 12.33
CA ASN A 138 6.55 -9.73 12.71
C ASN A 138 7.02 -11.09 12.17
N ALA A 139 7.62 -11.90 13.04
CA ALA A 139 8.16 -13.22 12.68
C ALA A 139 7.09 -14.25 12.32
N ALA A 140 5.83 -14.03 12.67
CA ALA A 140 4.75 -14.99 12.45
C ALA A 140 4.12 -14.91 11.04
N ILE A 141 4.67 -14.10 10.16
CA ILE A 141 4.10 -13.81 8.83
C ILE A 141 4.21 -14.98 7.83
N GLU A 142 5.02 -16.01 8.10
CA GLU A 142 5.41 -17.02 7.11
C GLU A 142 4.22 -17.62 6.33
N GLU A 143 3.16 -18.01 7.01
CA GLU A 143 1.96 -18.60 6.40
C GLU A 143 1.09 -17.57 5.67
N ALA A 144 1.21 -16.31 6.03
CA ALA A 144 0.39 -15.21 5.50
C ALA A 144 1.11 -14.38 4.43
N LYS A 145 2.35 -14.71 4.07
CA LYS A 145 3.17 -13.92 3.13
C LYS A 145 2.46 -13.58 1.83
N GLY A 146 1.82 -14.56 1.22
CA GLY A 146 1.12 -14.35 -0.05
C GLY A 146 -0.04 -13.36 0.08
N ASN A 147 -0.83 -13.51 1.14
CA ASN A 147 -1.97 -12.63 1.38
C ASN A 147 -1.53 -11.21 1.72
N VAL A 148 -0.51 -11.05 2.55
CA VAL A 148 0.04 -9.74 2.90
C VAL A 148 0.58 -9.04 1.65
N LEU A 149 1.37 -9.75 0.85
CA LEU A 149 1.93 -9.19 -0.39
C LEU A 149 0.82 -8.75 -1.34
N PHE A 150 -0.18 -9.59 -1.54
CA PHE A 150 -1.33 -9.30 -2.39
C PHE A 150 -2.07 -8.03 -1.94
N LEU A 151 -2.40 -7.94 -0.65
CA LEU A 151 -3.14 -6.80 -0.10
C LEU A 151 -2.33 -5.50 -0.16
N LEU A 152 -1.03 -5.57 0.11
CA LEU A 152 -0.15 -4.40 -0.01
C LEU A 152 -0.04 -3.93 -1.46
N ASP A 153 0.07 -4.87 -2.40
CA ASP A 153 0.15 -4.55 -3.83
C ASP A 153 -1.14 -3.88 -4.31
N CYS A 154 -2.29 -4.41 -3.92
CA CYS A 154 -3.58 -3.79 -4.21
C CYS A 154 -3.68 -2.37 -3.63
N ALA A 155 -3.26 -2.19 -2.38
CA ALA A 155 -3.32 -0.89 -1.70
C ALA A 155 -2.42 0.14 -2.38
N ILE A 156 -1.21 -0.25 -2.76
CA ILE A 156 -0.26 0.64 -3.46
C ILE A 156 -0.87 1.13 -4.78
N GLU A 157 -1.33 0.21 -5.61
CA GLU A 157 -1.92 0.57 -6.90
C GLU A 157 -3.15 1.45 -6.75
N ALA A 158 -4.03 1.12 -5.82
CA ALA A 158 -5.23 1.91 -5.56
C ALA A 158 -4.90 3.33 -5.08
N MET A 159 -3.92 3.47 -4.22
CA MET A 159 -3.51 4.79 -3.72
C MET A 159 -2.81 5.62 -4.80
N GLU A 160 -2.02 5.00 -5.66
CA GLU A 160 -1.44 5.66 -6.83
C GLU A 160 -2.55 6.16 -7.77
N MET A 161 -3.57 5.36 -8.00
CA MET A 161 -4.74 5.77 -8.78
C MET A 161 -5.48 6.96 -8.16
N ALA A 162 -5.60 7.00 -6.84
CA ALA A 162 -6.24 8.08 -6.11
C ALA A 162 -5.48 9.41 -6.29
N VAL A 163 -4.15 9.36 -6.31
CA VAL A 163 -3.30 10.54 -6.59
C VAL A 163 -3.49 11.02 -8.04
N LEU A 164 -3.48 10.10 -9.00
CA LEU A 164 -3.65 10.43 -10.42
C LEU A 164 -5.05 10.99 -10.70
N GLN A 165 -6.08 10.45 -10.03
CA GLN A 165 -7.44 10.94 -10.15
C GLN A 165 -7.56 12.39 -9.69
N ASP A 166 -6.95 12.76 -8.57
CA ASP A 166 -6.94 14.15 -8.07
C ASP A 166 -6.29 15.09 -9.09
N LYS A 167 -5.16 14.70 -9.67
CA LYS A 167 -4.49 15.49 -10.71
C LYS A 167 -5.36 15.71 -11.95
N THR A 168 -6.08 14.69 -12.37
CA THR A 168 -6.98 14.77 -13.52
C THR A 168 -8.15 15.73 -13.24
N GLU A 169 -8.73 15.65 -12.06
CA GLU A 169 -9.81 16.53 -11.63
C GLU A 169 -9.37 18.00 -11.51
N SER A 170 -8.15 18.24 -11.02
CA SER A 170 -7.62 19.59 -10.87
C SER A 170 -7.26 20.26 -12.21
N ASN A 171 -7.12 19.51 -13.28
CA ASN A 171 -6.83 20.01 -14.62
C ASN A 171 -8.08 20.28 -15.47
N THR A 172 -9.23 19.97 -14.94
CA THR A 172 -10.53 20.25 -15.57
C THR A 172 -11.19 21.44 -14.94
#